data_bd197e90a3b83a2fb4bf66848988c68f
#
_entry.id   bd197e90a3b83a2fb4bf66848988c68f
#
_cell.length_a   1.000
_cell.length_b   1.000
_cell.length_c   1.000
_cell.angle_alpha   90.00
_cell.angle_beta   90.00
_cell.angle_gamma   90.00
#
_symmetry.space_group_name_H-M   'P 1'
#
loop_
_entity.id
_entity.type
_entity.pdbx_description
1 polymer ?
#
loop_
_entity_poly.entity_id
_entity_poly.type
_entity_poly.pdbx_seq_one_letter_code
_entity_poly.pdbx_strand_id
1 'polypeptide(L)'
;MNLRTIAAFAAFAFSALPAQAVDILTAKGPVQVAASPAKIAVLDIAALDTLDRLGIKPAGVPQKLYLPQLEPLKQGVEVVGDLFEPDLEALSALGPDLIIVGGRSSTKASATAQVAQTIDMTMDGDDLVAQAKERLAAYGALFGKTDEAASAVKELDARIEAAKAAIAGKGKGLIIMTNGPKVTAYGPGSRFGWVHAALNLPAAVPDIEAANHGEAISFEFIAKANPDWLLVLDRAAAIGSGEQGARTTLDNELVAKTTAWKKNQMIYLPAAEFYIAAGGVQSIQRVVATVAEAFTAAR
;
A
#
# COMPACT_ATOMS: atom_id res chain seq x y z
N MET A 1 68.88 3.28 -42.63
CA MET A 1 67.94 4.37 -42.34
C MET A 1 66.69 3.72 -41.71
N ASN A 2 66.71 3.65 -40.36
CA ASN A 2 65.71 2.89 -39.62
C ASN A 2 64.56 3.87 -39.11
N LEU A 3 63.37 3.76 -39.68
CA LEU A 3 62.19 4.43 -39.16
C LEU A 3 61.67 3.64 -37.97
N ARG A 4 61.67 4.25 -36.77
CA ARG A 4 60.98 3.75 -35.58
C ARG A 4 59.58 4.33 -35.56
N THR A 5 58.56 3.48 -35.73
CA THR A 5 57.17 3.81 -35.59
C THR A 5 56.84 3.85 -34.10
N ILE A 6 56.49 5.03 -33.56
CA ILE A 6 56.00 5.21 -32.19
C ILE A 6 54.49 5.05 -32.23
N ALA A 7 53.98 3.97 -31.67
CA ALA A 7 52.56 3.77 -31.45
C ALA A 7 52.14 4.50 -30.16
N ALA A 8 51.37 5.56 -30.30
CA ALA A 8 50.77 6.27 -29.17
C ALA A 8 49.51 5.52 -28.66
N PHE A 9 49.58 4.95 -27.49
CA PHE A 9 48.43 4.39 -26.77
C PHE A 9 47.66 5.54 -26.13
N ALA A 10 46.51 5.88 -26.66
CA ALA A 10 45.56 6.79 -26.03
C ALA A 10 44.80 6.03 -24.91
N ALA A 11 45.17 6.28 -23.66
CA ALA A 11 44.43 5.80 -22.50
C ALA A 11 43.16 6.60 -22.37
N PHE A 12 42.01 6.01 -22.70
CA PHE A 12 40.70 6.55 -22.37
C PHE A 12 40.48 6.40 -20.85
N ALA A 13 40.66 7.49 -20.12
CA ALA A 13 40.20 7.58 -18.72
C ALA A 13 38.70 7.61 -18.70
N PHE A 14 38.07 6.51 -18.32
CA PHE A 14 36.65 6.48 -17.96
C PHE A 14 36.50 7.25 -16.65
N SER A 15 36.10 8.52 -16.74
CA SER A 15 35.66 9.29 -15.58
C SER A 15 34.33 8.69 -15.11
N ALA A 16 34.36 7.89 -14.05
CA ALA A 16 33.16 7.50 -13.34
C ALA A 16 32.52 8.80 -12.79
N LEU A 17 31.40 9.20 -13.36
CA LEU A 17 30.56 10.27 -12.79
C LEU A 17 30.15 9.81 -11.38
N PRO A 18 30.25 10.66 -10.35
CA PRO A 18 29.75 10.32 -9.02
C PRO A 18 28.27 9.95 -9.14
N ALA A 19 27.91 8.79 -8.63
CA ALA A 19 26.50 8.39 -8.55
C ALA A 19 25.75 9.49 -7.79
N GLN A 20 24.81 10.15 -8.44
CA GLN A 20 23.99 11.17 -7.82
C GLN A 20 23.14 10.50 -6.72
N ALA A 21 23.21 11.02 -5.49
CA ALA A 21 22.39 10.52 -4.40
C ALA A 21 21.07 11.31 -4.35
N VAL A 22 20.00 10.64 -3.97
CA VAL A 22 18.67 11.22 -3.78
C VAL A 22 18.31 11.11 -2.30
N ASP A 23 17.81 12.20 -1.72
CA ASP A 23 17.28 12.19 -0.37
C ASP A 23 15.87 11.58 -0.37
N ILE A 24 15.72 10.44 0.32
CA ILE A 24 14.45 9.72 0.44
C ILE A 24 13.93 9.90 1.85
N LEU A 25 12.74 10.47 2.00
CA LEU A 25 12.06 10.53 3.29
C LEU A 25 11.50 9.14 3.63
N THR A 26 12.08 8.53 4.65
CA THR A 26 11.66 7.21 5.17
C THR A 26 10.82 7.36 6.44
N ALA A 27 10.29 6.26 6.96
CA ALA A 27 9.61 6.24 8.26
C ALA A 27 10.53 6.64 9.43
N LYS A 28 11.84 6.60 9.24
CA LYS A 28 12.86 6.95 10.24
C LYS A 28 13.60 8.26 9.94
N GLY A 29 13.06 9.05 9.04
CA GLY A 29 13.66 10.30 8.60
C GLY A 29 14.33 10.20 7.23
N PRO A 30 14.99 11.28 6.77
CA PRO A 30 15.63 11.30 5.45
C PRO A 30 16.88 10.40 5.40
N VAL A 31 17.04 9.69 4.29
CA VAL A 31 18.18 8.82 4.00
C VAL A 31 18.67 9.10 2.59
N GLN A 32 19.98 9.21 2.40
CA GLN A 32 20.57 9.31 1.06
C GLN A 32 20.67 7.93 0.41
N VAL A 33 20.15 7.80 -0.79
CA VAL A 33 20.21 6.57 -1.60
C VAL A 33 20.82 6.90 -2.95
N ALA A 34 21.69 6.03 -3.46
CA ALA A 34 22.22 6.19 -4.81
C ALA A 34 21.08 6.19 -5.83
N ALA A 35 21.08 7.17 -6.75
CA ALA A 35 20.06 7.27 -7.78
C ALA A 35 20.08 6.06 -8.71
N SER A 36 18.89 5.64 -9.15
CA SER A 36 18.68 4.55 -10.09
C SER A 36 19.38 3.24 -9.68
N PRO A 37 19.12 2.70 -8.46
CA PRO A 37 19.67 1.42 -8.07
C PRO A 37 19.26 0.36 -9.10
N ALA A 38 20.24 -0.41 -9.59
CA ALA A 38 20.02 -1.34 -10.69
C ALA A 38 19.31 -2.63 -10.24
N LYS A 39 19.56 -3.05 -9.00
CA LYS A 39 19.03 -4.28 -8.43
C LYS A 39 18.38 -4.01 -7.09
N ILE A 40 17.06 -4.08 -7.05
CA ILE A 40 16.28 -3.82 -5.83
C ILE A 40 15.57 -5.08 -5.34
N ALA A 41 15.54 -5.29 -4.02
CA ALA A 41 14.68 -6.25 -3.37
C ALA A 41 13.57 -5.49 -2.62
N VAL A 42 12.32 -5.90 -2.80
CA VAL A 42 11.16 -5.19 -2.23
C VAL A 42 10.33 -6.15 -1.40
N LEU A 43 10.27 -5.91 -0.10
CA LEU A 43 9.58 -6.73 0.90
C LEU A 43 8.32 -6.03 1.45
N ASP A 44 7.83 -5.01 0.78
CA ASP A 44 6.57 -4.31 1.10
C ASP A 44 5.63 -4.31 -0.11
N ILE A 45 4.39 -4.76 0.09
CA ILE A 45 3.41 -4.88 -1.00
C ILE A 45 2.91 -3.51 -1.47
N ALA A 46 2.79 -2.53 -0.57
CA ALA A 46 2.43 -1.16 -0.95
C ALA A 46 3.51 -0.51 -1.82
N ALA A 47 4.79 -0.77 -1.51
CA ALA A 47 5.91 -0.35 -2.34
C ALA A 47 5.88 -1.06 -3.70
N LEU A 48 5.67 -2.38 -3.75
CA LEU A 48 5.54 -3.14 -5.00
C LEU A 48 4.41 -2.59 -5.89
N ASP A 49 3.23 -2.32 -5.32
CA ASP A 49 2.08 -1.74 -6.03
C ASP A 49 2.39 -0.35 -6.62
N THR A 50 3.16 0.45 -5.90
CA THR A 50 3.57 1.79 -6.35
C THR A 50 4.69 1.73 -7.40
N LEU A 51 5.68 0.86 -7.22
CA LEU A 51 6.79 0.66 -8.17
C LEU A 51 6.29 0.06 -9.49
N ASP A 52 5.34 -0.87 -9.43
CA ASP A 52 4.68 -1.42 -10.62
C ASP A 52 3.98 -0.32 -11.43
N ARG A 53 3.30 0.64 -10.78
CA ARG A 53 2.70 1.81 -11.46
C ARG A 53 3.74 2.67 -12.17
N LEU A 54 4.97 2.71 -11.67
CA LEU A 54 6.09 3.43 -12.29
C LEU A 54 6.84 2.59 -13.34
N GLY A 55 6.45 1.33 -13.55
CA GLY A 55 7.13 0.40 -14.45
C GLY A 55 8.48 -0.08 -13.95
N ILE A 56 8.73 -0.03 -12.64
CA ILE A 56 9.96 -0.49 -12.01
C ILE A 56 9.83 -1.96 -11.64
N LYS A 57 10.73 -2.78 -12.17
CA LYS A 57 10.78 -4.21 -11.86
C LYS A 57 11.77 -4.49 -10.74
N PRO A 58 11.36 -5.12 -9.63
CA PRO A 58 12.27 -5.60 -8.62
C PRO A 58 13.08 -6.81 -9.13
N ALA A 59 14.24 -7.05 -8.53
CA ALA A 59 15.03 -8.27 -8.73
C ALA A 59 14.71 -9.34 -7.67
N GLY A 60 14.18 -8.92 -6.50
CA GLY A 60 13.74 -9.80 -5.43
C GLY A 60 12.38 -9.38 -4.87
N VAL A 61 11.49 -10.38 -4.65
CA VAL A 61 10.13 -10.15 -4.12
C VAL A 61 9.77 -11.21 -3.07
N PRO A 62 8.75 -10.97 -2.21
CA PRO A 62 8.26 -11.98 -1.29
C PRO A 62 7.59 -13.15 -2.03
N GLN A 63 7.58 -14.32 -1.41
CA GLN A 63 6.94 -15.52 -1.93
C GLN A 63 5.45 -15.30 -2.25
N LYS A 64 4.72 -14.56 -1.40
CA LYS A 64 3.31 -14.24 -1.58
C LYS A 64 3.12 -12.75 -1.80
N LEU A 65 2.52 -12.36 -2.93
CA LEU A 65 2.26 -10.96 -3.26
C LEU A 65 0.86 -10.48 -2.87
N TYR A 66 -0.06 -11.41 -2.55
CA TYR A 66 -1.44 -11.16 -2.10
C TYR A 66 -2.35 -10.48 -3.13
N LEU A 67 -1.81 -9.71 -4.06
CA LEU A 67 -2.53 -9.00 -5.11
C LEU A 67 -2.33 -9.75 -6.45
N PRO A 68 -3.41 -10.29 -7.07
CA PRO A 68 -3.28 -11.02 -8.33
C PRO A 68 -2.60 -10.23 -9.45
N GLN A 69 -2.80 -8.91 -9.48
CA GLN A 69 -2.20 -8.03 -10.48
C GLN A 69 -0.68 -7.88 -10.33
N LEU A 70 -0.12 -8.19 -9.17
CA LEU A 70 1.33 -8.17 -8.94
C LEU A 70 2.01 -9.53 -9.23
N GLU A 71 1.25 -10.62 -9.36
CA GLU A 71 1.81 -11.95 -9.61
C GLU A 71 2.72 -12.01 -10.86
N PRO A 72 2.46 -11.26 -11.95
CA PRO A 72 3.40 -11.20 -13.09
C PRO A 72 4.80 -10.69 -12.72
N LEU A 73 4.95 -9.92 -11.65
CA LEU A 73 6.27 -9.44 -11.18
C LEU A 73 7.19 -10.58 -10.73
N LYS A 74 6.66 -11.77 -10.41
CA LYS A 74 7.47 -12.94 -10.03
C LYS A 74 8.22 -13.57 -11.21
N GLN A 75 7.87 -13.22 -12.45
CA GLN A 75 8.50 -13.84 -13.61
C GLN A 75 9.96 -13.38 -13.76
N GLY A 76 10.89 -14.32 -13.54
CA GLY A 76 12.31 -14.07 -13.69
C GLY A 76 12.94 -13.25 -12.56
N VAL A 77 12.31 -13.21 -11.39
CA VAL A 77 12.84 -12.57 -10.17
C VAL A 77 13.02 -13.59 -9.05
N GLU A 78 13.92 -13.28 -8.11
CA GLU A 78 14.20 -14.14 -6.98
C GLU A 78 13.15 -13.98 -5.87
N VAL A 79 12.82 -15.10 -5.22
CA VAL A 79 12.01 -15.09 -4.01
C VAL A 79 12.94 -14.89 -2.82
N VAL A 80 12.75 -13.80 -2.06
CA VAL A 80 13.62 -13.39 -0.96
C VAL A 80 12.94 -13.47 0.42
N GLY A 81 12.19 -14.55 0.63
CA GLY A 81 11.46 -14.81 1.87
C GLY A 81 9.99 -14.39 1.81
N ASP A 82 9.44 -13.96 2.94
CA ASP A 82 8.10 -13.41 3.04
C ASP A 82 8.08 -12.03 3.73
N LEU A 83 6.88 -11.48 3.96
CA LEU A 83 6.72 -10.14 4.56
C LEU A 83 7.15 -10.07 6.03
N PHE A 84 7.22 -11.20 6.73
CA PHE A 84 7.54 -11.25 8.16
C PHE A 84 8.95 -11.81 8.40
N GLU A 85 9.40 -12.71 7.52
CA GLU A 85 10.68 -13.38 7.60
C GLU A 85 11.41 -13.29 6.24
N PRO A 86 12.17 -12.21 6.00
CA PRO A 86 13.08 -12.11 4.86
C PRO A 86 14.12 -13.23 4.90
N ASP A 87 14.40 -13.81 3.76
CA ASP A 87 15.49 -14.78 3.59
C ASP A 87 16.82 -14.04 3.34
N LEU A 88 17.64 -13.92 4.39
CA LEU A 88 18.90 -13.18 4.33
C LEU A 88 19.94 -13.88 3.46
N GLU A 89 19.86 -15.21 3.31
CA GLU A 89 20.77 -15.97 2.43
C GLU A 89 20.40 -15.69 0.96
N ALA A 90 19.11 -15.76 0.61
CA ALA A 90 18.63 -15.41 -0.71
C ALA A 90 18.90 -13.94 -1.06
N LEU A 91 18.71 -13.00 -0.11
CA LEU A 91 19.06 -11.59 -0.28
C LEU A 91 20.57 -11.42 -0.51
N SER A 92 21.42 -12.12 0.25
CA SER A 92 22.88 -12.07 0.07
C SER A 92 23.32 -12.64 -1.27
N ALA A 93 22.71 -13.74 -1.70
CA ALA A 93 22.97 -14.35 -3.01
C ALA A 93 22.49 -13.44 -4.16
N LEU A 94 21.35 -12.76 -3.99
CA LEU A 94 20.86 -11.78 -4.94
C LEU A 94 21.79 -10.58 -5.08
N GLY A 95 22.39 -10.11 -3.97
CA GLY A 95 23.28 -8.95 -3.94
C GLY A 95 22.58 -7.67 -4.41
N PRO A 96 21.49 -7.21 -3.76
CA PRO A 96 20.78 -6.00 -4.19
C PRO A 96 21.57 -4.74 -3.82
N ASP A 97 21.35 -3.67 -4.59
CA ASP A 97 21.87 -2.33 -4.30
C ASP A 97 21.02 -1.64 -3.22
N LEU A 98 19.73 -1.99 -3.17
CA LEU A 98 18.76 -1.42 -2.25
C LEU A 98 17.72 -2.46 -1.83
N ILE A 99 17.38 -2.48 -0.55
CA ILE A 99 16.26 -3.25 0.00
C ILE A 99 15.20 -2.27 0.50
N ILE A 100 13.95 -2.48 0.08
CA ILE A 100 12.80 -1.69 0.50
C ILE A 100 11.94 -2.56 1.41
N VAL A 101 11.82 -2.14 2.66
CA VAL A 101 10.91 -2.73 3.65
C VAL A 101 9.81 -1.73 4.00
N GLY A 102 8.71 -2.19 4.60
CA GLY A 102 7.64 -1.34 5.06
C GLY A 102 6.51 -2.15 5.72
N GLY A 103 5.72 -1.50 6.56
CA GLY A 103 4.61 -2.13 7.23
C GLY A 103 5.02 -3.40 7.98
N ARG A 104 4.68 -4.56 7.44
CA ARG A 104 4.94 -5.87 8.08
C ARG A 104 6.41 -6.25 8.15
N SER A 105 7.20 -5.87 7.15
CA SER A 105 8.63 -6.16 7.09
C SER A 105 9.52 -5.13 7.79
N SER A 106 8.96 -4.01 8.27
CA SER A 106 9.73 -2.92 8.89
C SER A 106 10.51 -3.36 10.13
N THR A 107 9.99 -4.33 10.89
CA THR A 107 10.67 -4.91 12.06
C THR A 107 11.98 -5.64 11.70
N LYS A 108 12.16 -6.00 10.43
CA LYS A 108 13.34 -6.70 9.90
C LYS A 108 14.35 -5.75 9.24
N ALA A 109 14.09 -4.45 9.21
CA ALA A 109 14.97 -3.45 8.58
C ALA A 109 16.43 -3.53 9.07
N SER A 110 16.66 -3.77 10.35
CA SER A 110 18.03 -3.90 10.90
C SER A 110 18.74 -5.18 10.44
N ALA A 111 17.99 -6.26 10.22
CA ALA A 111 18.55 -7.52 9.72
C ALA A 111 18.89 -7.41 8.23
N THR A 112 17.97 -6.87 7.42
CA THR A 112 18.19 -6.68 5.98
C THR A 112 19.28 -5.65 5.69
N ALA A 113 19.48 -4.66 6.57
CA ALA A 113 20.58 -3.68 6.47
C ALA A 113 21.97 -4.28 6.64
N GLN A 114 22.09 -5.51 7.16
CA GLN A 114 23.36 -6.24 7.18
C GLN A 114 23.76 -6.80 5.79
N VAL A 115 22.78 -6.90 4.89
CA VAL A 115 23.00 -7.39 3.52
C VAL A 115 23.24 -6.25 2.55
N ALA A 116 22.38 -5.23 2.55
CA ALA A 116 22.48 -4.07 1.67
C ALA A 116 21.79 -2.85 2.29
N GLN A 117 22.00 -1.67 1.69
CA GLN A 117 21.28 -0.46 2.09
C GLN A 117 19.79 -0.76 2.14
N THR A 118 19.16 -0.50 3.30
CA THR A 118 17.75 -0.76 3.53
C THR A 118 17.02 0.53 3.89
N ILE A 119 15.89 0.79 3.23
CA ILE A 119 14.98 1.89 3.55
C ILE A 119 13.65 1.35 4.08
N ASP A 120 13.15 1.97 5.14
CA ASP A 120 11.85 1.64 5.74
C ASP A 120 10.80 2.64 5.26
N MET A 121 9.91 2.17 4.37
CA MET A 121 8.90 2.99 3.72
C MET A 121 7.51 2.82 4.37
N THR A 122 7.48 2.40 5.63
CA THR A 122 6.24 2.30 6.42
C THR A 122 5.44 3.61 6.36
N MET A 123 4.15 3.45 6.20
CA MET A 123 3.16 4.53 6.30
C MET A 123 2.18 4.16 7.40
N ASP A 124 1.82 5.12 8.23
CA ASP A 124 0.89 4.94 9.34
C ASP A 124 0.06 6.21 9.61
N GLY A 125 -0.97 6.04 10.44
CA GLY A 125 -1.83 7.14 10.87
C GLY A 125 -2.83 7.61 9.84
N ASP A 126 -3.37 8.80 10.07
CA ASP A 126 -4.56 9.32 9.42
C ASP A 126 -4.33 9.87 8.02
N ASP A 127 -3.07 10.19 7.70
CA ASP A 127 -2.70 10.87 6.47
C ASP A 127 -2.08 9.91 5.43
N LEU A 128 -2.63 8.69 5.36
CA LEU A 128 -2.12 7.64 4.47
C LEU A 128 -2.00 8.10 3.01
N VAL A 129 -2.98 8.88 2.53
CA VAL A 129 -3.00 9.34 1.13
C VAL A 129 -1.88 10.33 0.85
N ALA A 130 -1.60 11.28 1.76
CA ALA A 130 -0.50 12.22 1.59
C ALA A 130 0.84 11.49 1.64
N GLN A 131 1.03 10.59 2.61
CA GLN A 131 2.23 9.77 2.68
C GLN A 131 2.42 8.91 1.42
N ALA A 132 1.36 8.31 0.87
CA ALA A 132 1.44 7.55 -0.37
C ALA A 132 1.89 8.40 -1.55
N LYS A 133 1.43 9.65 -1.67
CA LYS A 133 1.90 10.60 -2.69
C LYS A 133 3.36 10.98 -2.49
N GLU A 134 3.79 11.19 -1.25
CA GLU A 134 5.20 11.45 -0.92
C GLU A 134 6.09 10.25 -1.30
N ARG A 135 5.66 9.00 -0.97
CA ARG A 135 6.38 7.79 -1.36
C ARG A 135 6.46 7.64 -2.89
N LEU A 136 5.35 7.90 -3.58
CA LEU A 136 5.31 7.87 -5.04
C LEU A 136 6.28 8.89 -5.65
N ALA A 137 6.32 10.13 -5.15
CA ALA A 137 7.26 11.16 -5.59
C ALA A 137 8.72 10.77 -5.29
N ALA A 138 8.97 10.21 -4.11
CA ALA A 138 10.30 9.73 -3.72
C ALA A 138 10.80 8.61 -4.64
N TYR A 139 9.95 7.63 -4.95
CA TYR A 139 10.29 6.59 -5.92
C TYR A 139 10.48 7.17 -7.34
N GLY A 140 9.63 8.13 -7.74
CA GLY A 140 9.80 8.85 -9.00
C GLY A 140 11.17 9.50 -9.11
N ALA A 141 11.62 10.20 -8.08
CA ALA A 141 12.94 10.83 -8.03
C ALA A 141 14.07 9.79 -8.02
N LEU A 142 13.93 8.72 -7.21
CA LEU A 142 14.94 7.67 -7.07
C LEU A 142 15.20 6.92 -8.39
N PHE A 143 14.16 6.65 -9.17
CA PHE A 143 14.23 5.85 -10.39
C PHE A 143 14.14 6.68 -11.68
N GLY A 144 14.22 8.01 -11.60
CA GLY A 144 14.14 8.87 -12.78
C GLY A 144 12.77 8.84 -13.47
N LYS A 145 11.69 8.64 -12.69
CA LYS A 145 10.29 8.52 -13.12
C LYS A 145 9.40 9.65 -12.57
N THR A 146 9.95 10.85 -12.50
CA THR A 146 9.29 12.02 -11.89
C THR A 146 7.98 12.38 -12.60
N ASP A 147 7.98 12.35 -13.93
CA ASP A 147 6.79 12.72 -14.72
C ASP A 147 5.67 11.67 -14.58
N GLU A 148 6.04 10.39 -14.59
CA GLU A 148 5.10 9.28 -14.36
C GLU A 148 4.52 9.34 -12.93
N ALA A 149 5.34 9.68 -11.94
CA ALA A 149 4.89 9.86 -10.57
C ALA A 149 3.93 11.06 -10.46
N ALA A 150 4.25 12.20 -11.06
CA ALA A 150 3.38 13.37 -11.07
C ALA A 150 2.05 13.10 -11.78
N SER A 151 2.07 12.33 -12.87
CA SER A 151 0.84 11.89 -13.55
C SER A 151 -0.02 11.01 -12.65
N ALA A 152 0.58 10.04 -11.95
CA ALA A 152 -0.13 9.15 -11.06
C ALA A 152 -0.74 9.88 -9.84
N VAL A 153 -0.07 10.92 -9.31
CA VAL A 153 -0.63 11.80 -8.29
C VAL A 153 -1.89 12.51 -8.80
N LYS A 154 -1.84 13.10 -10.00
CA LYS A 154 -3.00 13.79 -10.60
C LYS A 154 -4.17 12.85 -10.82
N GLU A 155 -3.91 11.63 -11.27
CA GLU A 155 -4.94 10.60 -11.43
C GLU A 155 -5.59 10.22 -10.09
N LEU A 156 -4.78 10.05 -9.04
CA LEU A 156 -5.29 9.75 -7.71
C LEU A 156 -6.14 10.89 -7.18
N ASP A 157 -5.68 12.15 -7.31
CA ASP A 157 -6.43 13.32 -6.87
C ASP A 157 -7.77 13.45 -7.58
N ALA A 158 -7.80 13.26 -8.90
CA ALA A 158 -9.04 13.30 -9.67
C ALA A 158 -10.04 12.22 -9.22
N ARG A 159 -9.57 11.00 -8.91
CA ARG A 159 -10.41 9.91 -8.39
C ARG A 159 -10.97 10.24 -7.00
N ILE A 160 -10.15 10.81 -6.13
CA ILE A 160 -10.57 11.24 -4.78
C ILE A 160 -11.66 12.32 -4.88
N GLU A 161 -11.46 13.34 -5.72
CA GLU A 161 -12.47 14.39 -5.89
C GLU A 161 -13.79 13.85 -6.49
N ALA A 162 -13.71 12.94 -7.44
CA ALA A 162 -14.89 12.26 -7.97
C ALA A 162 -15.62 11.44 -6.89
N ALA A 163 -14.87 10.75 -6.01
CA ALA A 163 -15.44 10.00 -4.90
C ALA A 163 -16.11 10.92 -3.88
N LYS A 164 -15.46 12.05 -3.51
CA LYS A 164 -16.07 13.07 -2.64
C LYS A 164 -17.39 13.58 -3.18
N ALA A 165 -17.45 13.89 -4.48
CA ALA A 165 -18.66 14.32 -5.14
C ALA A 165 -19.77 13.24 -5.10
N ALA A 166 -19.40 11.97 -5.29
CA ALA A 166 -20.35 10.87 -5.22
C ALA A 166 -20.90 10.63 -3.80
N ILE A 167 -20.11 10.90 -2.77
CA ILE A 167 -20.44 10.69 -1.35
C ILE A 167 -21.26 11.86 -0.78
N ALA A 168 -21.10 13.07 -1.30
CA ALA A 168 -21.67 14.28 -0.73
C ALA A 168 -23.17 14.15 -0.47
N GLY A 169 -23.58 14.34 0.78
CA GLY A 169 -24.99 14.32 1.21
C GLY A 169 -25.63 12.92 1.28
N LYS A 170 -24.88 11.83 1.08
CA LYS A 170 -25.45 10.47 1.04
C LYS A 170 -25.37 9.71 2.37
N GLY A 171 -25.15 10.40 3.48
CA GLY A 171 -25.22 9.80 4.83
C GLY A 171 -23.84 9.48 5.43
N LYS A 172 -23.83 8.63 6.46
CA LYS A 172 -22.69 8.33 7.31
C LYS A 172 -22.24 6.89 7.12
N GLY A 173 -20.92 6.68 7.12
CA GLY A 173 -20.30 5.35 6.99
C GLY A 173 -19.75 4.81 8.29
N LEU A 174 -19.81 3.49 8.45
CA LEU A 174 -19.09 2.75 9.48
C LEU A 174 -18.11 1.79 8.79
N ILE A 175 -16.82 1.86 9.12
CA ILE A 175 -15.80 0.95 8.61
C ILE A 175 -15.66 -0.19 9.62
N ILE A 176 -15.80 -1.42 9.15
CA ILE A 176 -15.60 -2.62 9.96
C ILE A 176 -14.66 -3.61 9.28
N MET A 177 -13.98 -4.40 10.08
CA MET A 177 -13.23 -5.58 9.64
C MET A 177 -13.82 -6.83 10.25
N THR A 178 -14.06 -7.84 9.44
CA THR A 178 -14.37 -9.19 9.93
C THR A 178 -13.11 -10.06 9.97
N ASN A 179 -13.00 -10.88 11.00
CA ASN A 179 -11.96 -11.88 11.17
C ASN A 179 -12.61 -13.19 11.67
N GLY A 180 -13.04 -14.03 10.74
CA GLY A 180 -13.97 -15.10 11.06
C GLY A 180 -15.25 -14.51 11.68
N PRO A 181 -15.73 -15.01 12.84
CA PRO A 181 -16.94 -14.50 13.49
C PRO A 181 -16.75 -13.17 14.23
N LYS A 182 -15.51 -12.67 14.38
CA LYS A 182 -15.20 -11.45 15.11
C LYS A 182 -15.35 -10.23 14.22
N VAL A 183 -15.83 -9.12 14.81
CA VAL A 183 -15.98 -7.84 14.14
C VAL A 183 -15.25 -6.75 14.91
N THR A 184 -14.54 -5.90 14.19
CA THR A 184 -13.81 -4.76 14.72
C THR A 184 -14.23 -3.51 13.96
N ALA A 185 -14.48 -2.39 14.63
CA ALA A 185 -14.78 -1.11 14.00
C ALA A 185 -13.54 -0.21 13.93
N TYR A 186 -13.50 0.65 12.91
CA TYR A 186 -12.43 1.61 12.67
C TYR A 186 -13.03 3.00 12.47
N GLY A 187 -12.73 3.91 13.39
CA GLY A 187 -13.14 5.31 13.33
C GLY A 187 -12.13 6.20 12.61
N PRO A 188 -12.44 7.50 12.48
CA PRO A 188 -11.44 8.52 12.14
C PRO A 188 -10.24 8.42 13.08
N GLY A 189 -9.03 8.61 12.56
CA GLY A 189 -7.80 8.48 13.36
C GLY A 189 -7.25 7.05 13.51
N SER A 190 -8.00 6.04 13.08
CA SER A 190 -7.54 4.65 13.07
C SER A 190 -6.80 4.31 11.76
N ARG A 191 -6.15 3.14 11.72
CA ARG A 191 -5.42 2.64 10.53
C ARG A 191 -6.21 2.72 9.22
N PHE A 192 -7.53 2.51 9.26
CA PHE A 192 -8.39 2.56 8.08
C PHE A 192 -9.26 3.82 8.01
N GLY A 193 -9.09 4.73 8.98
CA GLY A 193 -9.82 5.98 9.08
C GLY A 193 -9.55 6.97 7.95
N TRP A 194 -8.46 6.78 7.20
CA TRP A 194 -8.11 7.61 6.05
C TRP A 194 -9.25 7.75 5.04
N VAL A 195 -10.13 6.74 4.92
CA VAL A 195 -11.31 6.79 4.03
C VAL A 195 -12.26 7.91 4.44
N HIS A 196 -12.47 8.10 5.76
CA HIS A 196 -13.28 9.20 6.27
C HIS A 196 -12.68 10.56 5.92
N ALA A 197 -11.37 10.74 6.18
CA ALA A 197 -10.67 11.99 5.94
C ALA A 197 -10.51 12.29 4.44
N ALA A 198 -9.98 11.33 3.67
CA ALA A 198 -9.66 11.54 2.26
C ALA A 198 -10.89 11.69 1.37
N LEU A 199 -12.01 11.03 1.69
CA LEU A 199 -13.22 11.03 0.88
C LEU A 199 -14.34 11.91 1.44
N ASN A 200 -14.11 12.64 2.53
CA ASN A 200 -15.13 13.42 3.24
C ASN A 200 -16.37 12.58 3.61
N LEU A 201 -16.19 11.29 3.92
CA LEU A 201 -17.26 10.40 4.36
C LEU A 201 -17.52 10.63 5.86
N PRO A 202 -18.68 11.18 6.27
CA PRO A 202 -18.97 11.36 7.67
C PRO A 202 -19.00 10.02 8.41
N ALA A 203 -18.33 9.92 9.56
CA ALA A 203 -18.36 8.73 10.39
C ALA A 203 -19.72 8.55 11.07
N ALA A 204 -20.28 7.34 11.04
CA ALA A 204 -21.51 7.02 11.77
C ALA A 204 -21.29 7.05 13.29
N VAL A 205 -20.09 6.68 13.73
CA VAL A 205 -19.65 6.75 15.12
C VAL A 205 -18.26 7.42 15.14
N PRO A 206 -18.19 8.73 15.42
CA PRO A 206 -16.92 9.48 15.35
C PRO A 206 -15.96 9.16 16.49
N ASP A 207 -16.46 8.70 17.65
CA ASP A 207 -15.71 8.51 18.87
C ASP A 207 -15.19 7.06 19.05
N ILE A 208 -15.12 6.27 17.97
CA ILE A 208 -14.45 4.98 18.00
C ILE A 208 -12.97 5.20 18.30
N GLU A 209 -12.41 4.40 19.22
CA GLU A 209 -11.02 4.51 19.63
C GLU A 209 -10.06 4.44 18.42
N ALA A 210 -9.15 5.42 18.34
CA ALA A 210 -8.13 5.53 17.32
C ALA A 210 -7.00 4.49 17.52
N ALA A 211 -7.36 3.21 17.64
CA ALA A 211 -6.41 2.13 17.81
C ALA A 211 -5.97 1.56 16.45
N ASN A 212 -4.71 1.19 16.34
CA ASN A 212 -4.18 0.56 15.11
C ASN A 212 -4.91 -0.74 14.75
N HIS A 213 -5.39 -1.47 15.77
CA HIS A 213 -6.15 -2.71 15.60
C HIS A 213 -7.67 -2.52 15.62
N GLY A 214 -8.15 -1.27 15.73
CA GLY A 214 -9.54 -0.91 15.87
C GLY A 214 -10.16 -1.32 17.21
N GLU A 215 -11.45 -1.09 17.36
CA GLU A 215 -12.23 -1.41 18.55
C GLU A 215 -13.07 -2.67 18.30
N ALA A 216 -12.93 -3.70 19.15
CA ALA A 216 -13.76 -4.91 19.07
C ALA A 216 -15.22 -4.56 19.40
N ILE A 217 -16.13 -4.90 18.50
CA ILE A 217 -17.56 -4.55 18.61
C ILE A 217 -18.46 -5.78 18.51
N SER A 218 -19.70 -5.62 18.98
CA SER A 218 -20.76 -6.60 18.80
C SER A 218 -21.70 -6.24 17.64
N PHE A 219 -22.57 -7.16 17.24
CA PHE A 219 -23.63 -6.87 16.25
C PHE A 219 -24.67 -5.89 16.78
N GLU A 220 -24.90 -5.86 18.11
CA GLU A 220 -25.76 -4.86 18.77
C GLU A 220 -25.19 -3.45 18.60
N PHE A 221 -23.84 -3.30 18.65
CA PHE A 221 -23.18 -2.02 18.38
C PHE A 221 -23.49 -1.55 16.96
N ILE A 222 -23.36 -2.43 15.95
CA ILE A 222 -23.67 -2.10 14.55
C ILE A 222 -25.14 -1.70 14.39
N ALA A 223 -26.06 -2.46 15.02
CA ALA A 223 -27.48 -2.18 14.99
C ALA A 223 -27.82 -0.82 15.65
N LYS A 224 -27.18 -0.50 16.78
CA LYS A 224 -27.36 0.78 17.51
C LYS A 224 -26.77 1.96 16.73
N ALA A 225 -25.59 1.78 16.13
CA ALA A 225 -24.94 2.79 15.28
C ALA A 225 -25.79 3.11 14.05
N ASN A 226 -26.51 2.12 13.54
CA ASN A 226 -27.40 2.19 12.37
C ASN A 226 -26.81 3.04 11.23
N PRO A 227 -25.64 2.68 10.69
CA PRO A 227 -25.00 3.44 9.64
C PRO A 227 -25.81 3.45 8.36
N ASP A 228 -25.71 4.54 7.57
CA ASP A 228 -26.26 4.56 6.22
C ASP A 228 -25.46 3.65 5.28
N TRP A 229 -24.15 3.61 5.49
CA TRP A 229 -23.19 2.79 4.72
C TRP A 229 -22.34 1.94 5.64
N LEU A 230 -22.16 0.67 5.28
CA LEU A 230 -21.25 -0.23 5.96
C LEU A 230 -20.11 -0.60 5.00
N LEU A 231 -18.91 -0.13 5.31
CA LEU A 231 -17.69 -0.45 4.56
C LEU A 231 -17.02 -1.66 5.23
N VAL A 232 -16.92 -2.74 4.49
CA VAL A 232 -16.55 -4.05 5.04
C VAL A 232 -15.19 -4.49 4.49
N LEU A 233 -14.23 -4.66 5.39
CA LEU A 233 -12.96 -5.33 5.13
C LEU A 233 -13.07 -6.80 5.58
N ASP A 234 -12.91 -7.73 4.66
CA ASP A 234 -12.82 -9.16 4.94
C ASP A 234 -11.34 -9.55 5.12
N ARG A 235 -10.90 -9.73 6.38
CA ARG A 235 -9.51 -10.10 6.66
C ARG A 235 -9.19 -11.50 6.17
N ALA A 236 -10.13 -12.45 6.25
CA ALA A 236 -9.91 -13.81 5.76
C ALA A 236 -9.62 -13.81 4.26
N ALA A 237 -10.39 -13.04 3.49
CA ALA A 237 -10.16 -12.86 2.07
C ALA A 237 -8.81 -12.14 1.79
N ALA A 238 -8.47 -11.10 2.57
CA ALA A 238 -7.24 -10.34 2.39
C ALA A 238 -5.97 -11.19 2.51
N ILE A 239 -5.95 -12.15 3.44
CA ILE A 239 -4.78 -13.00 3.68
C ILE A 239 -4.91 -14.39 3.04
N GLY A 240 -6.09 -14.75 2.53
CA GLY A 240 -6.38 -16.08 1.97
C GLY A 240 -6.31 -17.19 3.03
N SER A 241 -6.90 -16.95 4.23
CA SER A 241 -6.84 -17.92 5.35
C SER A 241 -7.83 -19.06 5.22
N GLY A 242 -8.86 -18.96 4.37
CA GLY A 242 -9.94 -19.95 4.26
C GLY A 242 -10.94 -19.93 5.43
N GLU A 243 -10.82 -18.97 6.35
CA GLU A 243 -11.79 -18.77 7.43
C GLU A 243 -13.12 -18.21 6.91
N GLN A 244 -14.14 -18.17 7.79
CA GLN A 244 -15.45 -17.62 7.48
C GLN A 244 -15.35 -16.20 6.92
N GLY A 245 -15.88 -15.98 5.73
CA GLY A 245 -15.87 -14.69 5.05
C GLY A 245 -16.89 -13.71 5.63
N ALA A 246 -16.68 -12.44 5.32
CA ALA A 246 -17.48 -11.33 5.84
C ALA A 246 -18.98 -11.45 5.55
N ARG A 247 -19.37 -11.94 4.36
CA ARG A 247 -20.79 -12.09 4.00
C ARG A 247 -21.50 -13.03 4.96
N THR A 248 -20.90 -14.16 5.30
CA THR A 248 -21.46 -15.12 6.25
C THR A 248 -21.49 -14.56 7.67
N THR A 249 -20.43 -13.84 8.08
CA THR A 249 -20.37 -13.23 9.42
C THR A 249 -21.44 -12.17 9.61
N LEU A 250 -21.71 -11.36 8.57
CA LEU A 250 -22.66 -10.26 8.64
C LEU A 250 -24.10 -10.65 8.28
N ASP A 251 -24.35 -11.90 7.87
CA ASP A 251 -25.69 -12.46 7.73
C ASP A 251 -26.27 -12.74 9.13
N ASN A 252 -26.77 -11.65 9.74
CA ASN A 252 -27.18 -11.60 11.14
C ASN A 252 -28.41 -10.71 11.29
N GLU A 253 -29.38 -11.14 12.11
CA GLU A 253 -30.65 -10.44 12.32
C GLU A 253 -30.47 -8.99 12.83
N LEU A 254 -29.42 -8.70 13.59
CA LEU A 254 -29.12 -7.37 14.10
C LEU A 254 -28.58 -6.47 12.99
N VAL A 255 -27.66 -6.99 12.17
CA VAL A 255 -27.14 -6.27 11.00
C VAL A 255 -28.26 -5.99 9.99
N ALA A 256 -29.15 -6.96 9.79
CA ALA A 256 -30.29 -6.85 8.89
C ALA A 256 -31.29 -5.73 9.30
N LYS A 257 -31.27 -5.26 10.55
CA LYS A 257 -32.08 -4.13 11.00
C LYS A 257 -31.54 -2.77 10.59
N THR A 258 -30.25 -2.69 10.18
CA THR A 258 -29.60 -1.42 9.84
C THR A 258 -30.09 -0.82 8.53
N THR A 259 -29.91 0.49 8.39
CA THR A 259 -30.18 1.24 7.16
C THR A 259 -29.29 0.72 6.02
N ALA A 260 -28.01 0.49 6.28
CA ALA A 260 -27.05 -0.02 5.31
C ALA A 260 -27.50 -1.36 4.70
N TRP A 261 -27.95 -2.29 5.52
CA TRP A 261 -28.47 -3.58 5.03
C TRP A 261 -29.74 -3.42 4.19
N LYS A 262 -30.75 -2.73 4.73
CA LYS A 262 -32.06 -2.56 4.10
C LYS A 262 -32.00 -1.88 2.75
N LYS A 263 -31.04 -0.95 2.58
CA LYS A 263 -30.82 -0.20 1.34
C LYS A 263 -29.79 -0.84 0.42
N ASN A 264 -29.24 -2.03 0.77
CA ASN A 264 -28.15 -2.67 0.05
C ASN A 264 -26.91 -1.75 -0.08
N GLN A 265 -26.60 -1.00 0.97
CA GLN A 265 -25.49 -0.05 1.07
C GLN A 265 -24.31 -0.64 1.88
N MET A 266 -24.01 -1.91 1.64
CA MET A 266 -22.87 -2.61 2.19
C MET A 266 -21.78 -2.72 1.13
N ILE A 267 -20.65 -2.05 1.34
CA ILE A 267 -19.51 -2.01 0.41
C ILE A 267 -18.44 -3.00 0.90
N TYR A 268 -18.26 -4.09 0.17
CA TYR A 268 -17.14 -4.99 0.42
C TYR A 268 -15.91 -4.44 -0.29
N LEU A 269 -14.98 -3.93 0.49
CA LEU A 269 -13.76 -3.31 -0.02
C LEU A 269 -12.81 -4.35 -0.64
N PRO A 270 -11.98 -3.99 -1.62
CA PRO A 270 -10.94 -4.86 -2.16
C PRO A 270 -9.94 -5.19 -1.04
N ALA A 271 -10.08 -6.41 -0.48
CA ALA A 271 -9.58 -6.76 0.83
C ALA A 271 -8.04 -6.73 0.92
N ALA A 272 -7.34 -7.30 -0.07
CA ALA A 272 -5.88 -7.34 -0.06
C ALA A 272 -5.28 -5.94 -0.28
N GLU A 273 -5.86 -5.14 -1.15
CA GLU A 273 -5.48 -3.75 -1.39
C GLU A 273 -5.63 -2.91 -0.12
N PHE A 274 -6.77 -3.05 0.56
CA PHE A 274 -7.08 -2.25 1.74
C PHE A 274 -6.30 -2.68 2.98
N TYR A 275 -5.99 -3.99 3.10
CA TYR A 275 -5.36 -4.56 4.29
C TYR A 275 -3.86 -4.80 4.16
N ILE A 276 -3.41 -5.35 3.02
CA ILE A 276 -2.01 -5.75 2.82
C ILE A 276 -1.21 -4.63 2.15
N ALA A 277 -1.75 -4.07 1.07
CA ALA A 277 -1.11 -3.04 0.26
C ALA A 277 -1.60 -1.63 0.60
N ALA A 278 -2.04 -1.40 1.84
CA ALA A 278 -2.48 -0.08 2.30
C ALA A 278 -1.37 0.96 2.04
N GLY A 279 -1.70 2.01 1.30
CA GLY A 279 -0.74 3.05 0.89
C GLY A 279 -0.10 2.82 -0.48
N GLY A 280 -0.24 1.65 -1.11
CA GLY A 280 0.10 1.47 -2.51
C GLY A 280 -0.80 2.35 -3.40
N VAL A 281 -0.20 3.07 -4.36
CA VAL A 281 -0.96 4.08 -5.12
C VAL A 281 -2.08 3.48 -5.95
N GLN A 282 -1.85 2.34 -6.60
CA GLN A 282 -2.88 1.64 -7.37
C GLN A 282 -3.93 1.02 -6.44
N SER A 283 -3.52 0.52 -5.27
CA SER A 283 -4.40 -0.03 -4.24
C SER A 283 -5.35 1.03 -3.70
N ILE A 284 -4.87 2.24 -3.36
CA ILE A 284 -5.72 3.37 -2.97
C ILE A 284 -6.70 3.70 -4.09
N GLN A 285 -6.25 3.77 -5.34
CA GLN A 285 -7.13 4.07 -6.49
C GLN A 285 -8.27 3.05 -6.63
N ARG A 286 -7.99 1.75 -6.44
CA ARG A 286 -9.02 0.69 -6.50
C ARG A 286 -10.01 0.79 -5.35
N VAL A 287 -9.53 1.08 -4.13
CA VAL A 287 -10.42 1.30 -2.97
C VAL A 287 -11.33 2.51 -3.19
N VAL A 288 -10.75 3.64 -3.62
CA VAL A 288 -11.50 4.87 -3.92
C VAL A 288 -12.55 4.64 -5.02
N ALA A 289 -12.17 3.92 -6.09
CA ALA A 289 -13.09 3.59 -7.18
C ALA A 289 -14.25 2.72 -6.68
N THR A 290 -13.99 1.67 -5.89
CA THR A 290 -15.02 0.79 -5.32
C THR A 290 -16.02 1.57 -4.47
N VAL A 291 -15.52 2.49 -3.65
CA VAL A 291 -16.39 3.34 -2.83
C VAL A 291 -17.22 4.28 -3.73
N ALA A 292 -16.58 5.00 -4.65
CA ALA A 292 -17.25 5.94 -5.55
C ALA A 292 -18.34 5.28 -6.40
N GLU A 293 -18.07 4.10 -6.94
CA GLU A 293 -19.02 3.30 -7.73
C GLU A 293 -20.26 2.92 -6.89
N ALA A 294 -20.05 2.43 -5.66
CA ALA A 294 -21.14 2.05 -4.78
C ALA A 294 -22.04 3.26 -4.44
N PHE A 295 -21.42 4.39 -4.10
CA PHE A 295 -22.18 5.62 -3.81
C PHE A 295 -22.89 6.20 -5.05
N THR A 296 -22.32 6.05 -6.23
CA THR A 296 -22.94 6.47 -7.49
C THR A 296 -24.14 5.60 -7.86
N ALA A 297 -24.03 4.29 -7.65
CA ALA A 297 -25.08 3.33 -7.96
C ALA A 297 -26.31 3.41 -7.02
N ALA A 298 -26.12 3.93 -5.80
CA ALA A 298 -27.19 4.11 -4.84
C ALA A 298 -28.15 5.24 -5.28
N ARG A 299 -29.42 4.91 -5.40
CA ARG A 299 -30.53 5.81 -5.77
C ARG A 299 -31.16 6.46 -4.55
#